data_ccbcdcfc463a4655359831f7c77b9eec
#
_entry.id   ccbcdcfc463a4655359831f7c77b9eec
#
_cell.length_a   1.000
_cell.length_b   1.000
_cell.length_c   1.000
_cell.angle_alpha   90.00
_cell.angle_beta   90.00
_cell.angle_gamma   90.00
#
_symmetry.space_group_name_H-M   'P 1'
#
loop_
_entity.id
_entity.type
_entity.pdbx_description
1 polymer ?
#
loop_
_entity_poly.entity_id
_entity_poly.type
_entity_poly.pdbx_seq_one_letter_code
_entity_poly.pdbx_strand_id
1 'polypeptide(L)'
;MAARTPKKKAAAKKPVAKKVAAKTTAKTAKTAKTAKTAKTAKKKPNAKRAPDALGRLRQICLALPEAHEVEAWGEPTFRVRNKLFAMHSSAGTHHGRGRPGVWIASTHVSQDMVLRARPDRYFSPPYVGPSGWIGAWLDKSPLWGEITELLRDAYRLKAPKKLADTLED
;
A
#
# COMPACT_ATOMS: atom_id res chain seq x y z
N MET A 1 -51.08 36.41 1.81
CA MET A 1 -50.90 37.02 3.13
C MET A 1 -49.74 36.32 3.85
N ALA A 2 -48.75 37.12 4.09
CA ALA A 2 -47.75 37.21 5.15
C ALA A 2 -46.87 35.95 5.38
N ALA A 3 -45.65 35.87 4.90
CA ALA A 3 -44.42 36.53 5.37
C ALA A 3 -44.15 36.41 6.88
N ARG A 4 -43.07 35.64 7.21
CA ARG A 4 -42.13 36.00 8.29
C ARG A 4 -40.90 35.06 8.33
N THR A 5 -39.79 35.47 7.76
CA THR A 5 -38.44 35.37 8.32
C THR A 5 -38.25 36.56 9.27
N PRO A 6 -37.22 36.73 10.09
CA PRO A 6 -35.95 36.03 10.28
C PRO A 6 -35.54 35.93 11.79
N LYS A 7 -34.42 35.34 12.15
CA LYS A 7 -33.39 36.02 12.99
C LYS A 7 -32.11 35.21 13.17
N LYS A 8 -31.11 35.77 12.58
CA LYS A 8 -29.70 35.79 12.87
C LYS A 8 -29.40 36.07 14.36
N LYS A 9 -28.48 35.31 14.98
CA LYS A 9 -27.64 35.85 16.04
C LYS A 9 -26.27 35.26 15.98
N ALA A 10 -25.37 36.09 15.57
CA ALA A 10 -23.92 35.94 15.71
C ALA A 10 -23.52 36.60 17.06
N ALA A 11 -22.37 36.22 17.55
CA ALA A 11 -21.41 36.93 18.36
C ALA A 11 -20.73 35.92 19.31
N ALA A 12 -19.51 35.85 19.42
CA ALA A 12 -18.30 36.63 19.30
C ALA A 12 -17.30 36.22 20.39
N LYS A 13 -16.08 36.03 19.93
CA LYS A 13 -14.80 36.54 20.46
C LYS A 13 -14.31 36.10 21.85
N LYS A 14 -13.17 35.32 21.80
CA LYS A 14 -11.79 35.79 22.07
C LYS A 14 -11.35 35.94 23.56
N PRO A 15 -10.09 36.11 23.79
CA PRO A 15 -9.05 35.15 24.12
C PRO A 15 -8.37 35.52 25.44
N VAL A 16 -7.51 34.67 25.99
CA VAL A 16 -6.47 35.18 26.92
C VAL A 16 -5.21 34.33 26.78
N ALA A 17 -4.20 35.02 26.33
CA ALA A 17 -2.81 34.64 26.48
C ALA A 17 -2.26 35.30 27.75
N LYS A 18 -1.24 34.69 28.38
CA LYS A 18 -0.06 35.30 29.04
C LYS A 18 0.64 34.18 29.81
N LYS A 19 1.88 33.88 29.40
CA LYS A 19 3.15 34.53 29.79
C LYS A 19 3.55 34.13 31.22
N VAL A 20 4.67 33.54 31.52
CA VAL A 20 6.03 34.03 31.61
C VAL A 20 6.94 32.96 32.26
N ALA A 21 8.00 32.63 31.67
CA ALA A 21 9.41 32.87 31.89
C ALA A 21 10.11 31.89 32.86
N ALA A 22 11.04 31.19 32.31
CA ALA A 22 12.49 31.26 32.47
C ALA A 22 13.04 31.13 33.90
N LYS A 23 13.89 30.12 34.10
CA LYS A 23 15.24 30.34 34.68
C LYS A 23 16.07 29.05 34.60
N THR A 24 17.01 29.08 33.74
CA THR A 24 18.44 28.83 33.83
C THR A 24 18.92 28.11 35.11
N THR A 25 19.61 27.00 34.97
CA THR A 25 21.00 26.86 35.43
C THR A 25 21.64 25.62 34.79
N ALA A 26 22.78 25.88 34.18
CA ALA A 26 23.73 24.91 33.69
C ALA A 26 24.52 24.28 34.87
N LYS A 27 24.93 23.00 34.67
CA LYS A 27 26.27 22.57 35.11
C LYS A 27 26.67 21.21 34.54
N THR A 28 27.65 21.29 33.66
CA THR A 28 28.86 20.48 33.47
C THR A 28 28.81 18.95 33.59
N ALA A 29 29.02 18.34 32.42
CA ALA A 29 30.14 17.49 32.02
C ALA A 29 30.51 16.28 32.91
N LYS A 30 30.49 15.09 32.33
CA LYS A 30 31.69 14.26 32.15
C LYS A 30 31.39 12.98 31.32
N THR A 31 32.03 12.94 30.16
CA THR A 31 32.59 11.77 29.46
C THR A 31 32.31 10.39 30.04
N ALA A 32 31.73 9.51 29.22
CA ALA A 32 32.28 8.17 29.02
C ALA A 32 31.83 7.60 27.68
N LYS A 33 32.78 7.43 26.85
CA LYS A 33 32.94 6.75 25.58
C LYS A 33 32.58 5.25 25.77
N THR A 34 31.58 4.74 25.09
CA THR A 34 31.56 3.34 24.71
C THR A 34 30.88 3.22 23.34
N ALA A 35 31.72 3.10 22.35
CA ALA A 35 31.36 2.66 21.02
C ALA A 35 30.86 1.20 21.14
N LYS A 36 29.57 0.97 20.91
CA LYS A 36 29.03 -0.36 20.68
C LYS A 36 28.68 -0.46 19.21
N THR A 37 29.67 -0.93 18.47
CA THR A 37 29.57 -1.39 17.09
C THR A 37 28.28 -2.19 16.89
N ALA A 38 27.31 -1.57 16.21
CA ALA A 38 26.19 -2.28 15.63
C ALA A 38 26.72 -3.13 14.50
N LYS A 39 26.87 -4.42 14.76
CA LYS A 39 27.18 -5.47 13.81
C LYS A 39 25.98 -5.59 12.88
N THR A 40 26.03 -4.87 11.75
CA THR A 40 25.15 -5.11 10.61
C THR A 40 25.47 -6.53 10.10
N ALA A 41 24.68 -7.48 10.54
CA ALA A 41 24.70 -8.82 9.96
C ALA A 41 24.19 -8.69 8.52
N LYS A 42 25.10 -8.55 7.57
CA LYS A 42 24.83 -8.81 6.14
C LYS A 42 24.35 -10.25 6.04
N LYS A 43 23.03 -10.45 6.00
CA LYS A 43 22.42 -11.72 5.67
C LYS A 43 22.81 -12.02 4.23
N LYS A 44 23.77 -12.97 4.06
CA LYS A 44 24.19 -13.48 2.75
C LYS A 44 22.94 -13.91 1.98
N PRO A 45 22.81 -13.56 0.69
CA PRO A 45 21.72 -14.09 -0.12
C PRO A 45 21.91 -15.60 -0.24
N ASN A 46 20.97 -16.36 0.32
CA ASN A 46 20.94 -17.81 0.22
C ASN A 46 20.48 -18.17 -1.20
N ALA A 47 21.43 -18.50 -2.06
CA ALA A 47 21.29 -18.65 -3.50
C ALA A 47 20.59 -19.96 -3.94
N LYS A 48 19.61 -20.50 -3.21
CA LYS A 48 18.83 -21.68 -3.67
C LYS A 48 17.41 -21.83 -3.07
N ARG A 49 16.86 -20.81 -2.44
CA ARG A 49 15.45 -20.84 -2.02
C ARG A 49 14.63 -20.12 -3.06
N ALA A 50 13.57 -20.76 -3.57
CA ALA A 50 12.57 -20.07 -4.40
C ALA A 50 12.20 -18.74 -3.73
N PRO A 51 12.07 -17.63 -4.48
CA PRO A 51 11.72 -16.35 -3.90
C PRO A 51 10.44 -16.52 -3.06
N ASP A 52 10.40 -15.88 -1.91
CA ASP A 52 9.19 -15.80 -1.12
C ASP A 52 8.07 -15.14 -1.96
N ALA A 53 6.83 -15.23 -1.49
CA ALA A 53 5.70 -14.72 -2.27
C ALA A 53 5.86 -13.23 -2.66
N LEU A 54 6.40 -12.40 -1.76
CA LEU A 54 6.68 -10.99 -2.04
C LEU A 54 7.80 -10.85 -3.08
N GLY A 55 8.87 -11.65 -2.96
CA GLY A 55 9.98 -11.64 -3.94
C GLY A 55 9.49 -12.00 -5.34
N ARG A 56 8.59 -12.99 -5.45
CA ARG A 56 8.00 -13.36 -6.75
C ARG A 56 7.06 -12.27 -7.28
N LEU A 57 6.26 -11.66 -6.41
CA LEU A 57 5.41 -10.53 -6.79
C LEU A 57 6.23 -9.36 -7.35
N ARG A 58 7.35 -9.02 -6.69
CA ARG A 58 8.31 -8.02 -7.17
C ARG A 58 8.85 -8.35 -8.56
N GLN A 59 9.27 -9.59 -8.78
CA GLN A 59 9.76 -10.04 -10.08
C GLN A 59 8.72 -9.84 -11.19
N ILE A 60 7.46 -10.15 -10.93
CA ILE A 60 6.38 -10.00 -11.91
C ILE A 60 6.08 -8.52 -12.15
N CYS A 61 5.86 -7.75 -11.08
CA CYS A 61 5.45 -6.35 -11.20
C CYS A 61 6.53 -5.44 -11.78
N LEU A 62 7.81 -5.66 -11.38
CA LEU A 62 8.92 -4.82 -11.82
C LEU A 62 9.46 -5.20 -13.19
N ALA A 63 9.04 -6.34 -13.76
CA ALA A 63 9.30 -6.68 -15.15
C ALA A 63 8.41 -5.89 -16.14
N LEU A 64 7.35 -5.24 -15.66
CA LEU A 64 6.47 -4.43 -16.49
C LEU A 64 7.10 -3.06 -16.80
N PRO A 65 6.89 -2.51 -18.00
CA PRO A 65 7.52 -1.25 -18.42
C PRO A 65 7.24 -0.09 -17.46
N GLU A 66 8.27 0.67 -17.10
CA GLU A 66 8.20 1.81 -16.16
C GLU A 66 7.51 1.50 -14.81
N ALA A 67 7.32 0.24 -14.48
CA ALA A 67 6.79 -0.13 -13.18
C ALA A 67 7.85 0.08 -12.09
N HIS A 68 7.43 0.59 -10.95
CA HIS A 68 8.29 0.85 -9.81
C HIS A 68 7.58 0.55 -8.51
N GLU A 69 8.37 0.23 -7.49
CA GLU A 69 7.87 -0.03 -6.13
C GLU A 69 7.97 1.25 -5.29
N VAL A 70 6.91 1.52 -4.54
CA VAL A 70 6.86 2.59 -3.55
C VAL A 70 6.25 2.02 -2.28
N GLU A 71 6.89 2.23 -1.14
CA GLU A 71 6.29 1.89 0.15
C GLU A 71 5.20 2.91 0.49
N ALA A 72 4.02 2.42 0.78
CA ALA A 72 2.91 3.23 1.23
C ALA A 72 2.06 2.43 2.24
N TRP A 73 1.61 3.07 3.31
CA TRP A 73 0.85 2.45 4.40
C TRP A 73 1.56 1.27 5.07
N GLY A 74 2.91 1.26 5.06
CA GLY A 74 3.73 0.18 5.58
C GLY A 74 3.76 -1.07 4.71
N GLU A 75 3.34 -0.98 3.45
CA GLU A 75 3.30 -2.09 2.50
C GLU A 75 3.94 -1.71 1.15
N PRO A 76 4.60 -2.65 0.47
CA PRO A 76 5.06 -2.45 -0.89
C PRO A 76 3.89 -2.24 -1.86
N THR A 77 3.94 -1.15 -2.61
CA THR A 77 2.96 -0.84 -3.66
C THR A 77 3.66 -0.75 -5.01
N PHE A 78 3.02 -1.25 -6.05
CA PHE A 78 3.53 -1.25 -7.41
C PHE A 78 2.76 -0.26 -8.26
N ARG A 79 3.50 0.63 -8.92
CA ARG A 79 2.94 1.77 -9.65
C ARG A 79 3.52 1.90 -11.04
N VAL A 80 2.73 2.48 -11.92
CA VAL A 80 3.17 2.96 -13.24
C VAL A 80 2.74 4.42 -13.38
N ARG A 81 3.67 5.33 -13.67
CA ARG A 81 3.38 6.78 -13.74
C ARG A 81 2.58 7.28 -12.53
N ASN A 82 2.98 6.92 -11.32
CA ASN A 82 2.30 7.22 -10.04
C ASN A 82 0.90 6.62 -9.85
N LYS A 83 0.38 5.85 -10.81
CA LYS A 83 -0.89 5.14 -10.66
C LYS A 83 -0.65 3.77 -10.05
N LEU A 84 -1.31 3.50 -8.94
CA LEU A 84 -1.26 2.23 -8.24
C LEU A 84 -1.99 1.15 -9.03
N PHE A 85 -1.32 0.04 -9.36
CA PHE A 85 -1.94 -1.11 -10.01
C PHE A 85 -1.93 -2.37 -9.15
N ALA A 86 -0.97 -2.51 -8.22
CA ALA A 86 -0.95 -3.60 -7.25
C ALA A 86 -0.34 -3.17 -5.91
N MET A 87 -0.75 -3.83 -4.82
CA MET A 87 -0.24 -3.59 -3.47
C MET A 87 -0.11 -4.93 -2.75
N HIS A 88 1.03 -5.18 -2.14
CA HIS A 88 1.19 -6.30 -1.22
C HIS A 88 0.44 -5.99 0.08
N SER A 89 0.03 -7.02 0.77
CA SER A 89 -0.65 -6.93 2.05
C SER A 89 -0.08 -8.02 2.95
N SER A 90 0.70 -7.64 3.95
CA SER A 90 1.31 -8.58 4.88
C SER A 90 0.31 -9.07 5.93
N ALA A 91 0.54 -10.29 6.43
CA ALA A 91 -0.35 -10.90 7.44
C ALA A 91 -0.40 -10.09 8.75
N GLY A 92 0.69 -9.38 9.07
CA GLY A 92 0.81 -8.61 10.32
C GLY A 92 0.10 -7.25 10.29
N THR A 93 -0.39 -6.80 9.15
CA THR A 93 -1.09 -5.53 9.02
C THR A 93 -2.60 -5.72 9.03
N HIS A 94 -3.34 -4.65 9.33
CA HIS A 94 -4.80 -4.66 9.24
C HIS A 94 -5.32 -4.91 7.80
N HIS A 95 -4.48 -4.70 6.80
CA HIS A 95 -4.78 -4.99 5.40
C HIS A 95 -4.85 -6.49 5.11
N GLY A 96 -3.99 -7.30 5.76
CA GLY A 96 -3.84 -8.74 5.48
C GLY A 96 -4.85 -9.64 6.20
N ARG A 97 -5.61 -9.14 7.17
CA ARG A 97 -6.55 -9.97 7.97
C ARG A 97 -5.90 -11.27 8.49
N GLY A 98 -4.62 -11.20 8.90
CA GLY A 98 -3.88 -12.37 9.37
C GLY A 98 -3.30 -13.27 8.29
N ARG A 99 -3.44 -12.93 7.01
CA ARG A 99 -2.92 -13.69 5.85
C ARG A 99 -2.21 -12.76 4.85
N PRO A 100 -1.07 -13.18 4.26
CA PRO A 100 -0.45 -12.41 3.20
C PRO A 100 -1.28 -12.48 1.91
N GLY A 101 -1.38 -11.37 1.23
CA GLY A 101 -2.14 -11.24 -0.01
C GLY A 101 -1.55 -10.20 -0.95
N VAL A 102 -2.13 -10.08 -2.12
CA VAL A 102 -1.91 -8.99 -3.06
C VAL A 102 -3.26 -8.40 -3.45
N TRP A 103 -3.35 -7.10 -3.48
CA TRP A 103 -4.49 -6.35 -4.00
C TRP A 103 -4.16 -5.86 -5.39
N ILE A 104 -5.02 -6.14 -6.34
CA ILE A 104 -4.80 -5.97 -7.78
C ILE A 104 -5.91 -5.07 -8.32
N ALA A 105 -5.56 -4.00 -9.01
CA ALA A 105 -6.53 -3.12 -9.64
C ALA A 105 -7.29 -3.88 -10.74
N SER A 106 -8.60 -3.77 -10.76
CA SER A 106 -9.45 -4.46 -11.74
C SER A 106 -10.72 -3.67 -12.02
N THR A 107 -11.61 -4.26 -12.79
CA THR A 107 -12.97 -3.77 -13.03
C THR A 107 -13.97 -4.55 -12.18
N HIS A 108 -15.16 -3.99 -11.97
CA HIS A 108 -16.24 -4.69 -11.25
C HIS A 108 -16.63 -6.03 -11.91
N VAL A 109 -16.63 -6.04 -13.25
CA VAL A 109 -16.96 -7.26 -14.00
C VAL A 109 -15.93 -8.35 -13.75
N SER A 110 -14.65 -8.03 -13.90
CA SER A 110 -13.56 -8.99 -13.64
C SER A 110 -13.54 -9.42 -12.17
N GLN A 111 -13.76 -8.49 -11.24
CA GLN A 111 -13.83 -8.80 -9.81
C GLN A 111 -14.93 -9.84 -9.54
N ASP A 112 -16.15 -9.60 -10.01
CA ASP A 112 -17.28 -10.50 -9.79
C ASP A 112 -17.02 -11.89 -10.38
N MET A 113 -16.49 -11.96 -11.60
CA MET A 113 -16.12 -13.22 -12.26
C MET A 113 -15.09 -14.02 -11.47
N VAL A 114 -13.99 -13.37 -11.05
CA VAL A 114 -12.87 -14.02 -10.36
C VAL A 114 -13.29 -14.49 -8.96
N LEU A 115 -14.02 -13.66 -8.22
CA LEU A 115 -14.47 -13.99 -6.87
C LEU A 115 -15.48 -15.15 -6.87
N ARG A 116 -16.36 -15.21 -7.87
CA ARG A 116 -17.31 -16.33 -8.01
C ARG A 116 -16.63 -17.62 -8.44
N ALA A 117 -15.65 -17.52 -9.34
CA ALA A 117 -14.95 -18.70 -9.83
C ALA A 117 -14.09 -19.38 -8.76
N ARG A 118 -13.45 -18.61 -7.89
CA ARG A 118 -12.51 -19.14 -6.88
C ARG A 118 -12.56 -18.37 -5.56
N PRO A 119 -13.64 -18.49 -4.79
CA PRO A 119 -13.82 -17.74 -3.54
C PRO A 119 -12.83 -18.12 -2.43
N ASP A 120 -12.18 -19.28 -2.53
CA ASP A 120 -11.13 -19.75 -1.64
C ASP A 120 -9.76 -19.10 -1.88
N ARG A 121 -9.55 -18.56 -3.07
CA ARG A 121 -8.28 -17.96 -3.54
C ARG A 121 -8.31 -16.44 -3.60
N TYR A 122 -9.46 -15.89 -3.92
CA TYR A 122 -9.65 -14.46 -4.14
C TYR A 122 -10.67 -13.89 -3.17
N PHE A 123 -10.56 -12.60 -2.92
CA PHE A 123 -11.46 -11.87 -2.02
C PHE A 123 -11.63 -10.42 -2.46
N SER A 124 -12.66 -9.76 -1.97
CA SER A 124 -12.81 -8.32 -2.11
C SER A 124 -11.98 -7.62 -1.03
N PRO A 125 -10.93 -6.87 -1.39
CA PRO A 125 -10.09 -6.23 -0.41
C PRO A 125 -10.82 -5.08 0.29
N PRO A 126 -10.50 -4.80 1.58
CA PRO A 126 -11.05 -3.66 2.27
C PRO A 126 -10.66 -2.35 1.55
N TYR A 127 -11.48 -1.31 1.71
CA TYR A 127 -11.32 0.04 1.16
C TYR A 127 -11.39 0.15 -0.37
N VAL A 128 -10.68 -0.69 -1.12
CA VAL A 128 -10.62 -0.63 -2.58
C VAL A 128 -11.50 -1.67 -3.30
N GLY A 129 -12.02 -2.66 -2.57
CA GLY A 129 -12.97 -3.63 -3.10
C GLY A 129 -14.19 -2.99 -3.78
N PRO A 130 -14.82 -1.96 -3.19
CA PRO A 130 -15.93 -1.24 -3.82
C PRO A 130 -15.56 -0.53 -5.14
N SER A 131 -14.28 -0.39 -5.45
CA SER A 131 -13.78 0.15 -6.73
C SER A 131 -13.37 -0.93 -7.73
N GLY A 132 -13.79 -2.19 -7.52
CA GLY A 132 -13.53 -3.31 -8.43
C GLY A 132 -12.19 -4.02 -8.23
N TRP A 133 -11.43 -3.72 -7.17
CA TRP A 133 -10.15 -4.38 -6.92
C TRP A 133 -10.33 -5.82 -6.47
N ILE A 134 -9.39 -6.68 -6.86
CA ILE A 134 -9.32 -8.10 -6.50
C ILE A 134 -8.20 -8.30 -5.49
N GLY A 135 -8.49 -9.00 -4.39
CA GLY A 135 -7.48 -9.55 -3.49
C GLY A 135 -7.19 -11.00 -3.83
N ALA A 136 -5.91 -11.37 -3.87
CA ALA A 136 -5.48 -12.76 -4.02
C ALA A 136 -4.63 -13.18 -2.81
N TRP A 137 -4.93 -14.36 -2.24
CA TRP A 137 -4.16 -14.90 -1.12
C TRP A 137 -2.84 -15.49 -1.60
N LEU A 138 -1.75 -15.23 -0.84
CA LEU A 138 -0.39 -15.66 -1.18
C LEU A 138 0.14 -16.78 -0.26
N ASP A 139 -0.64 -17.26 0.70
CA ASP A 139 -0.21 -18.20 1.74
C ASP A 139 -0.33 -19.69 1.35
N LYS A 140 -1.28 -20.07 0.49
CA LYS A 140 -1.58 -21.46 0.17
C LYS A 140 -1.43 -21.72 -1.32
N SER A 141 -0.21 -22.03 -1.75
CA SER A 141 0.08 -22.37 -3.16
C SER A 141 -0.58 -21.40 -4.15
N PRO A 142 -0.13 -20.13 -4.21
CA PRO A 142 -0.72 -19.13 -5.08
C PRO A 142 -0.71 -19.58 -6.54
N LEU A 143 -1.78 -19.32 -7.25
CA LEU A 143 -1.90 -19.61 -8.68
C LEU A 143 -1.18 -18.50 -9.47
N TRP A 144 0.15 -18.57 -9.50
CA TRP A 144 0.98 -17.49 -10.05
C TRP A 144 0.69 -17.19 -11.51
N GLY A 145 0.27 -18.18 -12.31
CA GLY A 145 -0.16 -17.92 -13.69
C GLY A 145 -1.34 -16.96 -13.74
N GLU A 146 -2.42 -17.27 -13.00
CA GLU A 146 -3.61 -16.41 -12.93
C GLU A 146 -3.29 -15.03 -12.32
N ILE A 147 -2.49 -15.01 -11.24
CA ILE A 147 -2.06 -13.74 -10.60
C ILE A 147 -1.24 -12.89 -11.58
N THR A 148 -0.39 -13.50 -12.39
CA THR A 148 0.41 -12.77 -13.39
C THR A 148 -0.48 -12.12 -14.44
N GLU A 149 -1.48 -12.83 -14.94
CA GLU A 149 -2.43 -12.26 -15.91
C GLU A 149 -3.26 -11.13 -15.30
N LEU A 150 -3.76 -11.30 -14.08
CA LEU A 150 -4.47 -10.24 -13.36
C LEU A 150 -3.59 -9.00 -13.13
N LEU A 151 -2.29 -9.18 -12.85
CA LEU A 151 -1.34 -8.07 -12.70
C LEU A 151 -1.05 -7.35 -14.02
N ARG A 152 -0.97 -8.08 -15.13
CA ARG A 152 -0.84 -7.51 -16.47
C ARG A 152 -2.08 -6.69 -16.85
N ASP A 153 -3.27 -7.22 -16.59
CA ASP A 153 -4.52 -6.50 -16.83
C ASP A 153 -4.64 -5.25 -15.95
N ALA A 154 -4.25 -5.35 -14.68
CA ALA A 154 -4.20 -4.21 -13.77
C ALA A 154 -3.23 -3.13 -14.26
N TYR A 155 -2.08 -3.54 -14.77
CA TYR A 155 -1.12 -2.63 -15.36
C TYR A 155 -1.70 -1.96 -16.62
N ARG A 156 -2.30 -2.71 -17.57
CA ARG A 156 -2.97 -2.15 -18.74
C ARG A 156 -4.04 -1.13 -18.37
N LEU A 157 -4.82 -1.42 -17.33
CA LEU A 157 -5.87 -0.52 -16.82
C LEU A 157 -5.31 0.81 -16.27
N LYS A 158 -4.10 0.81 -15.71
CA LYS A 158 -3.50 1.98 -15.05
C LYS A 158 -2.44 2.68 -15.90
N ALA A 159 -1.77 1.97 -16.78
CA ALA A 159 -0.72 2.50 -17.63
C ALA A 159 -1.28 3.49 -18.70
N PRO A 160 -0.46 4.43 -19.17
CA PRO A 160 -0.75 5.15 -20.41
C PRO A 160 -0.82 4.17 -21.57
N LYS A 161 -1.70 4.46 -22.56
CA LYS A 161 -1.93 3.58 -23.71
C LYS A 161 -0.63 3.12 -24.38
N LYS A 162 0.31 4.03 -24.61
CA LYS A 162 1.61 3.71 -25.23
C LYS A 162 2.39 2.61 -24.50
N LEU A 163 2.30 2.55 -23.16
CA LEU A 163 2.96 1.52 -22.36
C LEU A 163 2.14 0.23 -22.28
N ALA A 164 0.81 0.35 -22.31
CA ALA A 164 -0.07 -0.82 -22.34
C ALA A 164 0.10 -1.60 -23.64
N ASP A 165 0.22 -0.89 -24.77
CA ASP A 165 0.40 -1.49 -26.10
C ASP A 165 1.72 -2.29 -26.22
N THR A 166 2.78 -1.93 -25.46
CA THR A 166 4.06 -2.68 -25.47
C THR A 166 4.01 -4.05 -24.76
N LEU A 167 2.91 -4.39 -24.11
CA LEU A 167 2.74 -5.73 -23.51
C LEU A 167 2.07 -6.74 -24.45
N GLU A 168 1.67 -6.32 -25.64
CA GLU A 168 0.98 -7.16 -26.63
C GLU A 168 1.95 -7.73 -27.67
N ASP A 169 3.20 -7.23 -27.68
CA ASP A 169 4.30 -7.72 -28.52
C ASP A 169 5.18 -8.73 -27.75
#